data_b7f4cf24b93e882f2361ad3a973d737c
#
_entry.id   b7f4cf24b93e882f2361ad3a973d737c
#
_cell.length_a   1.000
_cell.length_b   1.000
_cell.length_c   1.000
_cell.angle_alpha   90.00
_cell.angle_beta   90.00
_cell.angle_gamma   90.00
#
_symmetry.space_group_name_H-M   'P 1'
#
loop_
_entity.id
_entity.type
_entity.pdbx_description
1 polymer ?
#
loop_
_entity_poly.entity_id
_entity_poly.type
_entity_poly.pdbx_seq_one_letter_code
_entity_poly.pdbx_strand_id
1 'polypeptide(L)'
;MMIPGTDSTASTAGSTNNLVFVACGLEAGPTTHEKPRRREVVINGTRVRTVDIHAHCAVPEALALMGHKLAGPGLRTDLDMRAEIDVRIKTMDAQGIDIEALSINPNWYRVDDRDLAKRIIELQNQALAEACAANPDRFVAFASVALQFPALAAEQLEQGVKTYGLRGVAIGGNVAGDELADPKFDPFWAKAEQLGVLVFIHPQGDGAPAQLASRFKGNGYLSNVIGNPLETTIALSHLIFEGTLDRYPGLKICGAHAGGFLPSYAGRFDRGGPVRPDLCPGGPHGTIKKSPSEYLKQLYYDTMVFRPEGVRHLATEVGASQLMVGTDYPYPWTATAIDVILETPGLSDADKIAILGGTAAALLGISA
;
A
#
# COMPACT_ATOMS: atom_id res chain seq x y z
N MET A 1 -26.65 -16.46 -59.57
CA MET A 1 -25.52 -16.58 -60.51
C MET A 1 -24.25 -16.71 -59.70
N MET A 2 -23.73 -17.87 -59.68
CA MET A 2 -22.40 -18.45 -59.32
C MET A 2 -21.45 -17.67 -58.38
N ILE A 3 -21.15 -18.35 -57.29
CA ILE A 3 -19.91 -18.29 -56.53
C ILE A 3 -18.81 -19.08 -57.32
N PRO A 4 -17.53 -18.73 -57.16
CA PRO A 4 -16.61 -19.65 -56.56
C PRO A 4 -15.76 -18.95 -55.47
N GLY A 5 -15.35 -19.54 -54.37
CA GLY A 5 -14.87 -20.88 -54.06
C GLY A 5 -13.35 -20.96 -54.03
N THR A 6 -12.84 -21.40 -52.86
CA THR A 6 -11.53 -21.92 -52.55
C THR A 6 -10.48 -20.92 -52.05
N ASP A 7 -9.62 -21.17 -51.09
CA ASP A 7 -9.15 -22.42 -50.49
C ASP A 7 -8.50 -22.12 -49.14
N SER A 8 -8.50 -23.11 -48.30
CA SER A 8 -7.90 -23.16 -46.96
C SER A 8 -6.38 -23.32 -47.04
N THR A 9 -5.68 -22.60 -46.19
CA THR A 9 -4.49 -23.18 -45.54
C THR A 9 -4.43 -22.67 -44.10
N ALA A 10 -4.61 -23.59 -43.19
CA ALA A 10 -4.36 -23.41 -41.78
C ALA A 10 -2.88 -23.16 -41.52
N SER A 11 -2.56 -22.07 -40.85
CA SER A 11 -1.28 -21.87 -40.20
C SER A 11 -1.55 -21.62 -38.73
N THR A 12 -1.21 -22.60 -37.92
CA THR A 12 -1.13 -22.52 -36.49
C THR A 12 -0.03 -21.54 -36.11
N ALA A 13 -0.39 -20.35 -35.66
CA ALA A 13 0.52 -19.44 -34.95
C ALA A 13 -0.06 -19.16 -33.58
N GLY A 14 0.73 -19.48 -32.58
CA GLY A 14 0.38 -19.35 -31.16
C GLY A 14 0.00 -17.91 -30.79
N SER A 15 -1.09 -17.80 -30.11
CA SER A 15 -1.54 -16.58 -29.48
C SER A 15 -0.65 -16.30 -28.27
N THR A 16 0.35 -15.45 -28.42
CA THR A 16 0.98 -14.75 -27.33
C THR A 16 0.12 -13.51 -27.05
N ASN A 17 -0.70 -13.57 -26.04
CA ASN A 17 -1.36 -12.40 -25.50
C ASN A 17 -0.32 -11.50 -24.81
N ASN A 18 0.37 -10.69 -25.59
CA ASN A 18 1.17 -9.57 -25.10
C ASN A 18 0.20 -8.42 -24.77
N LEU A 19 -0.28 -8.36 -23.53
CA LEU A 19 -0.86 -7.14 -22.98
C LEU A 19 0.28 -6.19 -22.67
N VAL A 20 0.62 -5.35 -23.64
CA VAL A 20 1.53 -4.23 -23.45
C VAL A 20 0.73 -3.10 -22.79
N PHE A 21 1.05 -2.76 -21.55
CA PHE A 21 0.56 -1.53 -20.94
C PHE A 21 1.27 -0.35 -21.59
N VAL A 22 0.59 0.33 -22.51
CA VAL A 22 1.05 1.59 -23.06
C VAL A 22 0.77 2.66 -21.99
N ALA A 23 1.84 3.20 -21.40
CA ALA A 23 1.72 4.45 -20.67
C ALA A 23 1.22 5.51 -21.65
N CYS A 24 0.11 6.15 -21.37
CA CYS A 24 -0.43 7.23 -22.20
C CYS A 24 0.63 8.32 -22.37
N GLY A 25 1.11 8.50 -23.60
CA GLY A 25 1.70 9.76 -24.01
C GLY A 25 3.20 9.88 -24.13
N LEU A 26 3.91 8.83 -24.57
CA LEU A 26 5.25 9.00 -25.13
C LEU A 26 5.26 8.46 -26.55
N GLU A 27 5.28 9.35 -27.54
CA GLU A 27 5.60 8.99 -28.92
C GLU A 27 7.00 8.38 -28.96
N ALA A 28 7.11 7.24 -29.63
CA ALA A 28 8.40 6.59 -29.86
C ALA A 28 9.25 7.48 -30.77
N GLY A 29 10.18 8.22 -30.16
CA GLY A 29 11.28 8.86 -30.88
C GLY A 29 12.25 7.81 -31.44
N PRO A 30 13.18 8.17 -32.34
CA PRO A 30 14.04 7.24 -33.06
C PRO A 30 14.89 6.40 -32.10
N THR A 31 14.89 5.10 -32.31
CA THR A 31 15.62 4.07 -31.58
C THR A 31 17.14 4.31 -31.66
N THR A 32 17.70 5.05 -30.72
CA THR A 32 19.11 4.93 -30.38
C THR A 32 19.21 3.86 -29.28
N HIS A 33 20.13 2.89 -29.43
CA HIS A 33 20.39 1.80 -28.48
C HIS A 33 21.10 2.29 -27.20
N GLU A 34 20.72 3.45 -26.66
CA GLU A 34 21.13 3.85 -25.33
C GLU A 34 20.24 3.13 -24.32
N LYS A 35 20.87 2.47 -23.34
CA LYS A 35 20.13 1.94 -22.17
C LYS A 35 19.30 3.10 -21.60
N PRO A 36 17.99 2.92 -21.35
CA PRO A 36 17.18 3.97 -20.77
C PRO A 36 17.86 4.47 -19.51
N ARG A 37 18.22 5.77 -19.51
CA ARG A 37 18.91 6.39 -18.39
C ARG A 37 17.90 6.54 -17.27
N ARG A 38 18.27 6.06 -16.07
CA ARG A 38 17.46 6.24 -14.87
C ARG A 38 17.17 7.71 -14.63
N ARG A 39 15.90 8.05 -14.45
CA ARG A 39 15.51 9.41 -14.04
C ARG A 39 16.02 9.66 -12.61
N GLU A 40 16.77 10.73 -12.43
CA GLU A 40 17.25 11.18 -11.13
C GLU A 40 16.44 12.39 -10.67
N VAL A 41 16.05 12.37 -9.39
CA VAL A 41 15.38 13.52 -8.75
C VAL A 41 16.44 14.38 -8.08
N VAL A 42 16.46 15.68 -8.44
CA VAL A 42 17.43 16.65 -7.91
C VAL A 42 16.69 17.86 -7.37
N ILE A 43 16.98 18.24 -6.13
CA ILE A 43 16.46 19.46 -5.50
C ILE A 43 17.67 20.31 -5.09
N ASN A 44 17.74 21.56 -5.56
CA ASN A 44 18.86 22.47 -5.28
C ASN A 44 20.25 21.88 -5.57
N GLY A 45 20.38 21.14 -6.68
CA GLY A 45 21.63 20.51 -7.07
C GLY A 45 22.00 19.25 -6.27
N THR A 46 21.20 18.85 -5.29
CA THR A 46 21.41 17.63 -4.50
C THR A 46 20.47 16.52 -4.98
N ARG A 47 21.04 15.36 -5.29
CA ARG A 47 20.24 14.19 -5.62
C ARG A 47 19.43 13.72 -4.42
N VAL A 48 18.14 13.50 -4.63
CA VAL A 48 17.22 12.98 -3.63
C VAL A 48 16.99 11.50 -3.91
N ARG A 49 17.23 10.64 -2.92
CA ARG A 49 16.87 9.22 -2.97
C ARG A 49 15.37 9.08 -2.76
N THR A 50 14.66 8.54 -3.73
CA THR A 50 13.21 8.38 -3.69
C THR A 50 12.81 6.99 -3.22
N VAL A 51 11.80 6.91 -2.35
CA VAL A 51 11.30 5.65 -1.78
C VAL A 51 9.79 5.59 -1.93
N ASP A 52 9.31 4.67 -2.74
CA ASP A 52 7.89 4.37 -2.87
C ASP A 52 7.45 3.42 -1.75
N ILE A 53 6.55 3.90 -0.89
CA ILE A 53 6.06 3.14 0.26
C ILE A 53 4.90 2.18 -0.09
N HIS A 54 4.31 2.34 -1.28
CA HIS A 54 3.08 1.67 -1.68
C HIS A 54 3.23 0.99 -3.04
N ALA A 55 3.79 -0.23 -3.01
CA ALA A 55 3.99 -1.06 -4.19
C ALA A 55 3.65 -2.53 -3.91
N HIS A 56 2.89 -3.15 -4.80
CA HIS A 56 2.36 -4.50 -4.62
C HIS A 56 3.08 -5.55 -5.43
N CYS A 57 3.04 -6.76 -4.89
CA CYS A 57 3.48 -7.98 -5.58
C CYS A 57 2.66 -9.18 -5.11
N ALA A 58 2.85 -10.33 -5.76
CA ALA A 58 2.24 -11.60 -5.38
C ALA A 58 3.24 -12.75 -5.49
N VAL A 59 3.00 -13.81 -4.75
CA VAL A 59 3.77 -15.04 -4.76
C VAL A 59 2.88 -16.17 -5.27
N PRO A 60 3.11 -16.68 -6.50
CA PRO A 60 2.23 -17.65 -7.15
C PRO A 60 2.00 -18.92 -6.34
N GLU A 61 3.05 -19.43 -5.68
CA GLU A 61 2.97 -20.64 -4.86
C GLU A 61 2.07 -20.46 -3.63
N ALA A 62 2.10 -19.28 -3.02
CA ALA A 62 1.21 -18.95 -1.90
C ALA A 62 -0.25 -18.82 -2.36
N LEU A 63 -0.47 -18.20 -3.53
CA LEU A 63 -1.80 -18.12 -4.15
C LEU A 63 -2.36 -19.51 -4.50
N ALA A 64 -1.53 -20.41 -5.01
CA ALA A 64 -1.93 -21.77 -5.34
C ALA A 64 -2.42 -22.56 -4.11
N LEU A 65 -1.82 -22.35 -2.94
CA LEU A 65 -2.29 -22.95 -1.68
C LEU A 65 -3.70 -22.51 -1.29
N MET A 66 -4.11 -21.31 -1.70
CA MET A 66 -5.45 -20.77 -1.48
C MET A 66 -6.43 -21.12 -2.61
N GLY A 67 -6.02 -21.94 -3.59
CA GLY A 67 -6.82 -22.28 -4.75
C GLY A 67 -6.88 -21.16 -5.82
N HIS A 68 -6.07 -20.12 -5.70
CA HIS A 68 -5.98 -19.04 -6.68
C HIS A 68 -4.89 -19.33 -7.72
N LYS A 69 -5.09 -18.83 -8.94
CA LYS A 69 -4.08 -18.89 -10.02
C LYS A 69 -3.81 -17.48 -10.53
N LEU A 70 -2.56 -17.14 -10.75
CA LEU A 70 -2.19 -15.85 -11.34
C LEU A 70 -2.81 -15.60 -12.72
N ALA A 71 -3.06 -16.67 -13.48
CA ALA A 71 -3.66 -16.62 -14.81
C ALA A 71 -5.20 -16.70 -14.80
N GLY A 72 -5.85 -16.62 -13.64
CA GLY A 72 -7.33 -16.64 -13.53
C GLY A 72 -7.96 -15.28 -13.83
N PRO A 73 -9.28 -15.25 -14.13
CA PRO A 73 -10.01 -14.00 -14.24
C PRO A 73 -9.86 -13.15 -12.97
N GLY A 74 -9.39 -11.91 -13.13
CA GLY A 74 -9.19 -10.99 -12.01
C GLY A 74 -7.82 -11.08 -11.31
N LEU A 75 -6.97 -12.05 -11.65
CA LEU A 75 -5.59 -12.10 -11.18
C LEU A 75 -4.64 -11.68 -12.31
N ARG A 76 -3.69 -10.84 -11.97
CA ARG A 76 -2.74 -10.25 -12.92
C ARG A 76 -1.40 -10.96 -12.82
N THR A 77 -0.86 -11.40 -13.95
CA THR A 77 0.48 -11.98 -14.03
C THR A 77 1.59 -10.97 -13.73
N ASP A 78 1.33 -9.70 -13.96
CA ASP A 78 2.23 -8.59 -13.66
C ASP A 78 2.39 -8.29 -12.16
N LEU A 79 1.61 -8.95 -11.29
CA LEU A 79 1.85 -8.97 -9.86
C LEU A 79 2.90 -10.01 -9.44
N ASP A 80 3.22 -10.99 -10.30
CA ASP A 80 4.27 -11.96 -10.00
C ASP A 80 5.63 -11.26 -9.92
N MET A 81 6.10 -11.12 -8.70
CA MET A 81 7.32 -10.45 -8.34
C MET A 81 8.56 -11.05 -9.07
N ARG A 82 8.58 -12.37 -9.32
CA ARG A 82 9.72 -13.06 -9.91
C ARG A 82 9.74 -12.96 -11.42
N ALA A 83 8.57 -12.99 -12.05
CA ALA A 83 8.46 -12.96 -13.51
C ALA A 83 8.67 -11.57 -14.11
N GLU A 84 8.36 -10.51 -13.35
CA GLU A 84 8.25 -9.14 -13.85
C GLU A 84 9.30 -8.17 -13.28
N ILE A 85 10.33 -8.68 -12.59
CA ILE A 85 11.29 -7.83 -11.86
C ILE A 85 12.03 -6.83 -12.76
N ASP A 86 12.42 -7.26 -13.96
CA ASP A 86 13.11 -6.39 -14.92
C ASP A 86 12.19 -5.29 -15.47
N VAL A 87 10.92 -5.62 -15.69
CA VAL A 87 9.90 -4.66 -16.14
C VAL A 87 9.64 -3.65 -15.04
N ARG A 88 9.50 -4.10 -13.81
CA ARG A 88 9.32 -3.26 -12.62
C ARG A 88 10.48 -2.28 -12.46
N ILE A 89 11.73 -2.75 -12.51
CA ILE A 89 12.92 -1.89 -12.38
C ILE A 89 12.96 -0.84 -13.48
N LYS A 90 12.65 -1.19 -14.74
CA LYS A 90 12.57 -0.23 -15.84
C LYS A 90 11.49 0.83 -15.61
N THR A 91 10.34 0.44 -15.05
CA THR A 91 9.26 1.36 -14.71
C THR A 91 9.68 2.30 -13.59
N MET A 92 10.29 1.79 -12.52
CA MET A 92 10.87 2.60 -11.45
C MET A 92 11.88 3.61 -12.00
N ASP A 93 12.79 3.17 -12.87
CA ASP A 93 13.80 4.04 -13.50
C ASP A 93 13.17 5.17 -14.31
N ALA A 94 12.11 4.87 -15.06
CA ALA A 94 11.39 5.87 -15.85
C ALA A 94 10.66 6.89 -14.95
N GLN A 95 10.09 6.43 -13.84
CA GLN A 95 9.35 7.28 -12.90
C GLN A 95 10.25 8.06 -11.93
N GLY A 96 11.52 7.70 -11.82
CA GLY A 96 12.47 8.30 -10.88
C GLY A 96 12.31 7.74 -9.46
N ILE A 97 11.92 6.46 -9.33
CA ILE A 97 11.81 5.74 -8.07
C ILE A 97 13.08 4.91 -7.86
N ASP A 98 13.75 5.17 -6.76
CA ASP A 98 14.98 4.47 -6.42
C ASP A 98 14.69 3.13 -5.73
N ILE A 99 13.82 3.14 -4.76
CA ILE A 99 13.46 1.97 -3.94
C ILE A 99 11.94 1.85 -3.87
N GLU A 100 11.45 0.64 -4.01
CA GLU A 100 10.07 0.27 -3.66
C GLU A 100 10.04 -0.56 -2.38
N ALA A 101 9.06 -0.27 -1.51
CA ALA A 101 8.70 -1.11 -0.38
C ALA A 101 7.60 -2.08 -0.83
N LEU A 102 7.99 -3.33 -1.10
CA LEU A 102 7.09 -4.36 -1.62
C LEU A 102 6.11 -4.84 -0.55
N SER A 103 4.84 -4.95 -0.91
CA SER A 103 3.78 -5.50 -0.06
C SER A 103 2.93 -6.53 -0.79
N ILE A 104 2.33 -7.45 -0.05
CA ILE A 104 1.35 -8.40 -0.56
C ILE A 104 0.01 -8.08 0.10
N ASN A 105 -1.01 -7.81 -0.72
CA ASN A 105 -2.35 -7.57 -0.19
C ASN A 105 -2.89 -8.82 0.50
N PRO A 106 -3.33 -8.74 1.77
CA PRO A 106 -3.77 -9.89 2.52
C PRO A 106 -5.09 -10.44 1.97
N ASN A 107 -5.01 -11.58 1.32
CA ASN A 107 -6.15 -12.34 0.77
C ASN A 107 -6.33 -13.70 1.46
N TRP A 108 -5.61 -13.93 2.55
CA TRP A 108 -5.59 -15.19 3.31
C TRP A 108 -6.35 -15.13 4.65
N TYR A 109 -6.94 -13.99 5.02
CA TYR A 109 -7.60 -13.82 6.33
C TYR A 109 -8.84 -14.71 6.53
N ARG A 110 -9.36 -15.30 5.47
CA ARG A 110 -10.46 -16.28 5.51
C ARG A 110 -9.98 -17.74 5.53
N VAL A 111 -8.66 -17.96 5.64
CA VAL A 111 -8.09 -19.31 5.81
C VAL A 111 -8.18 -19.69 7.28
N ASP A 112 -9.11 -20.59 7.61
CA ASP A 112 -9.37 -21.01 9.00
C ASP A 112 -8.36 -22.04 9.51
N ASP A 113 -7.65 -22.74 8.61
CA ASP A 113 -6.58 -23.66 8.96
C ASP A 113 -5.31 -22.90 9.32
N ARG A 114 -4.91 -22.99 10.59
CA ARG A 114 -3.75 -22.29 11.15
C ARG A 114 -2.43 -22.72 10.49
N ASP A 115 -2.26 -23.99 10.20
CA ASP A 115 -1.02 -24.52 9.63
C ASP A 115 -0.91 -24.14 8.15
N LEU A 116 -2.02 -24.16 7.43
CA LEU A 116 -2.09 -23.64 6.07
C LEU A 116 -1.81 -22.13 6.03
N ALA A 117 -2.42 -21.35 6.91
CA ALA A 117 -2.13 -19.91 7.00
C ALA A 117 -0.65 -19.66 7.31
N LYS A 118 -0.06 -20.40 8.26
CA LYS A 118 1.37 -20.35 8.56
C LYS A 118 2.22 -20.61 7.31
N ARG A 119 1.90 -21.67 6.56
CA ARG A 119 2.64 -22.05 5.35
C ARG A 119 2.56 -21.00 4.25
N ILE A 120 1.38 -20.39 4.04
CA ILE A 120 1.19 -19.28 3.10
C ILE A 120 2.14 -18.13 3.44
N ILE A 121 2.16 -17.70 4.71
CA ILE A 121 3.00 -16.59 5.17
C ILE A 121 4.49 -16.91 5.05
N GLU A 122 4.91 -18.12 5.38
CA GLU A 122 6.31 -18.54 5.21
C GLU A 122 6.77 -18.41 3.75
N LEU A 123 5.99 -18.89 2.79
CA LEU A 123 6.29 -18.76 1.37
C LEU A 123 6.39 -17.30 0.92
N GLN A 124 5.45 -16.47 1.39
CA GLN A 124 5.44 -15.05 1.03
C GLN A 124 6.67 -14.32 1.60
N ASN A 125 6.96 -14.49 2.87
CA ASN A 125 8.07 -13.79 3.52
C ASN A 125 9.43 -14.26 3.01
N GLN A 126 9.59 -15.54 2.70
CA GLN A 126 10.81 -16.06 2.04
C GLN A 126 11.01 -15.44 0.66
N ALA A 127 9.96 -15.43 -0.17
CA ALA A 127 10.05 -14.86 -1.51
C ALA A 127 10.34 -13.36 -1.50
N LEU A 128 9.75 -12.61 -0.56
CA LEU A 128 10.05 -11.18 -0.36
C LEU A 128 11.51 -10.97 0.05
N ALA A 129 12.03 -11.78 0.97
CA ALA A 129 13.42 -11.70 1.41
C ALA A 129 14.39 -12.02 0.25
N GLU A 130 14.11 -13.05 -0.55
CA GLU A 130 14.88 -13.41 -1.74
C GLU A 130 14.91 -12.28 -2.77
N ALA A 131 13.76 -11.64 -3.05
CA ALA A 131 13.69 -10.52 -3.99
C ALA A 131 14.49 -9.30 -3.51
N CYS A 132 14.41 -8.97 -2.22
CA CYS A 132 15.20 -7.90 -1.61
C CYS A 132 16.70 -8.24 -1.63
N ALA A 133 17.09 -9.47 -1.33
CA ALA A 133 18.49 -9.90 -1.36
C ALA A 133 19.08 -9.88 -2.78
N ALA A 134 18.29 -10.22 -3.79
CA ALA A 134 18.70 -10.18 -5.19
C ALA A 134 18.86 -8.75 -5.72
N ASN A 135 18.14 -7.77 -5.17
CA ASN A 135 18.13 -6.37 -5.62
C ASN A 135 18.12 -5.41 -4.41
N PRO A 136 19.17 -5.41 -3.57
CA PRO A 136 19.17 -4.71 -2.29
C PRO A 136 19.12 -3.18 -2.42
N ASP A 137 19.54 -2.65 -3.57
CA ASP A 137 19.49 -1.20 -3.87
C ASP A 137 18.14 -0.74 -4.45
N ARG A 138 17.23 -1.69 -4.72
CA ARG A 138 15.95 -1.41 -5.39
C ARG A 138 14.74 -1.80 -4.55
N PHE A 139 14.84 -2.78 -3.68
CA PHE A 139 13.71 -3.29 -2.92
C PHE A 139 14.00 -3.41 -1.45
N VAL A 140 13.02 -2.99 -0.67
CA VAL A 140 12.75 -3.44 0.69
C VAL A 140 11.34 -4.04 0.71
N ALA A 141 10.96 -4.74 1.77
CA ALA A 141 9.63 -5.33 1.81
C ALA A 141 9.02 -5.31 3.21
N PHE A 142 7.69 -5.35 3.23
CA PHE A 142 6.87 -5.56 4.40
C PHE A 142 6.57 -7.05 4.58
N ALA A 143 6.63 -7.53 5.81
CA ALA A 143 6.22 -8.88 6.14
C ALA A 143 4.71 -9.08 5.91
N SER A 144 4.33 -10.26 5.46
CA SER A 144 2.97 -10.78 5.59
C SER A 144 2.79 -11.47 6.94
N VAL A 145 1.60 -11.42 7.51
CA VAL A 145 1.25 -12.10 8.77
C VAL A 145 -0.16 -12.68 8.73
N ALA A 146 -0.38 -13.80 9.38
CA ALA A 146 -1.72 -14.42 9.51
C ALA A 146 -2.50 -13.76 10.66
N LEU A 147 -2.97 -12.53 10.46
CA LEU A 147 -3.57 -11.71 11.52
C LEU A 147 -4.87 -12.30 12.08
N GLN A 148 -5.56 -13.19 11.34
CA GLN A 148 -6.67 -13.98 11.85
C GLN A 148 -6.27 -14.92 13.02
N PHE A 149 -4.96 -15.10 13.24
CA PHE A 149 -4.37 -15.81 14.38
C PHE A 149 -3.37 -14.86 15.07
N PRO A 150 -3.81 -13.93 15.95
CA PRO A 150 -3.00 -12.80 16.40
C PRO A 150 -1.68 -13.18 17.10
N ALA A 151 -1.67 -14.26 17.89
CA ALA A 151 -0.44 -14.75 18.51
C ALA A 151 0.57 -15.25 17.46
N LEU A 152 0.10 -16.01 16.45
CA LEU A 152 0.94 -16.43 15.33
C LEU A 152 1.42 -15.23 14.51
N ALA A 153 0.57 -14.24 14.29
CA ALA A 153 0.95 -13.03 13.57
C ALA A 153 2.08 -12.26 14.28
N ALA A 154 2.07 -12.21 15.60
CA ALA A 154 3.15 -11.59 16.38
C ALA A 154 4.49 -12.37 16.23
N GLU A 155 4.45 -13.70 16.23
CA GLU A 155 5.61 -14.56 15.97
C GLU A 155 6.15 -14.36 14.55
N GLN A 156 5.26 -14.34 13.55
CA GLN A 156 5.59 -14.15 12.14
C GLN A 156 6.17 -12.76 11.85
N LEU A 157 5.64 -11.72 12.52
CA LEU A 157 6.21 -10.38 12.44
C LEU A 157 7.65 -10.35 12.96
N GLU A 158 7.89 -10.93 14.13
CA GLU A 158 9.24 -11.01 14.70
C GLU A 158 10.21 -11.80 13.78
N GLN A 159 9.77 -12.93 13.24
CA GLN A 159 10.53 -13.72 12.28
C GLN A 159 10.81 -12.92 11.00
N GLY A 160 9.79 -12.25 10.45
CA GLY A 160 9.91 -11.42 9.25
C GLY A 160 11.00 -10.35 9.40
N VAL A 161 10.99 -9.67 10.54
CA VAL A 161 11.96 -8.59 10.80
C VAL A 161 13.36 -9.15 11.13
N LYS A 162 13.46 -10.11 12.08
CA LYS A 162 14.75 -10.55 12.60
C LYS A 162 15.45 -11.60 11.73
N THR A 163 14.68 -12.47 11.07
CA THR A 163 15.24 -13.58 10.29
C THR A 163 15.29 -13.25 8.80
N TYR A 164 14.22 -12.67 8.27
CA TYR A 164 14.12 -12.36 6.85
C TYR A 164 14.55 -10.93 6.49
N GLY A 165 14.83 -10.06 7.48
CA GLY A 165 15.28 -8.70 7.24
C GLY A 165 14.23 -7.77 6.65
N LEU A 166 12.94 -8.14 6.74
CA LEU A 166 11.83 -7.31 6.27
C LEU A 166 11.67 -6.07 7.15
N ARG A 167 11.25 -4.95 6.56
CA ARG A 167 11.39 -3.63 7.19
C ARG A 167 10.14 -3.11 7.89
N GLY A 168 9.10 -3.92 7.95
CA GLY A 168 7.81 -3.60 8.55
C GLY A 168 6.82 -4.70 8.26
N VAL A 169 5.54 -4.40 8.29
CA VAL A 169 4.45 -5.33 8.02
C VAL A 169 3.34 -4.67 7.23
N ALA A 170 2.76 -5.37 6.26
CA ALA A 170 1.54 -4.95 5.55
C ALA A 170 0.35 -5.78 6.04
N ILE A 171 -0.73 -5.10 6.41
CA ILE A 171 -1.98 -5.71 6.88
C ILE A 171 -3.19 -5.12 6.17
N GLY A 172 -4.34 -5.80 6.25
CA GLY A 172 -5.61 -5.31 5.75
C GLY A 172 -6.23 -4.23 6.63
N GLY A 173 -7.28 -3.56 6.12
CA GLY A 173 -8.08 -2.61 6.89
C GLY A 173 -9.02 -3.27 7.91
N ASN A 174 -9.25 -4.57 7.76
CA ASN A 174 -9.99 -5.42 8.69
C ASN A 174 -9.49 -6.87 8.59
N VAL A 175 -9.93 -7.75 9.48
CA VAL A 175 -9.59 -9.17 9.45
C VAL A 175 -10.87 -10.00 9.34
N ALA A 176 -11.25 -10.33 8.10
CA ALA A 176 -12.48 -11.07 7.80
C ALA A 176 -13.77 -10.44 8.40
N GLY A 177 -13.77 -9.11 8.56
CA GLY A 177 -14.86 -8.32 9.11
C GLY A 177 -14.64 -7.87 10.56
N ASP A 178 -13.58 -8.32 11.22
CA ASP A 178 -13.23 -7.85 12.57
C ASP A 178 -12.37 -6.59 12.46
N GLU A 179 -12.70 -5.58 13.26
CA GLU A 179 -11.98 -4.31 13.29
C GLU A 179 -10.60 -4.47 13.94
N LEU A 180 -9.60 -3.78 13.41
CA LEU A 180 -8.21 -3.88 13.87
C LEU A 180 -7.99 -3.44 15.31
N ALA A 181 -8.94 -2.69 15.88
CA ALA A 181 -8.91 -2.23 17.27
C ALA A 181 -9.46 -3.24 18.28
N ASP A 182 -10.00 -4.39 17.81
CA ASP A 182 -10.46 -5.44 18.70
C ASP A 182 -9.30 -5.91 19.61
N PRO A 183 -9.49 -6.01 20.93
CA PRO A 183 -8.45 -6.42 21.88
C PRO A 183 -7.78 -7.76 21.58
N LYS A 184 -8.41 -8.63 20.80
CA LYS A 184 -7.76 -9.88 20.36
C LYS A 184 -6.49 -9.66 19.55
N PHE A 185 -6.36 -8.49 18.88
CA PHE A 185 -5.18 -8.11 18.11
C PHE A 185 -4.07 -7.45 18.95
N ASP A 186 -4.30 -7.22 20.25
CA ASP A 186 -3.30 -6.63 21.16
C ASP A 186 -1.93 -7.36 21.14
N PRO A 187 -1.84 -8.70 21.04
CA PRO A 187 -0.53 -9.36 20.91
C PRO A 187 0.28 -8.92 19.68
N PHE A 188 -0.41 -8.66 18.56
CA PHE A 188 0.22 -8.15 17.34
C PHE A 188 0.65 -6.69 17.50
N TRP A 189 -0.21 -5.83 18.04
CA TRP A 189 0.10 -4.41 18.26
C TRP A 189 1.27 -4.22 19.24
N ALA A 190 1.28 -4.97 20.34
CA ALA A 190 2.39 -4.97 21.29
C ALA A 190 3.71 -5.40 20.63
N LYS A 191 3.69 -6.40 19.74
CA LYS A 191 4.88 -6.85 19.02
C LYS A 191 5.34 -5.80 18.00
N ALA A 192 4.45 -5.17 17.26
CA ALA A 192 4.78 -4.13 16.30
C ALA A 192 5.42 -2.91 17.00
N GLU A 193 4.87 -2.48 18.13
CA GLU A 193 5.46 -1.42 18.95
C GLU A 193 6.83 -1.82 19.51
N GLN A 194 6.96 -3.02 20.08
CA GLN A 194 8.22 -3.55 20.60
C GLN A 194 9.34 -3.56 19.57
N LEU A 195 9.02 -3.92 18.33
CA LEU A 195 9.98 -3.95 17.22
C LEU A 195 10.22 -2.55 16.63
N GLY A 196 9.34 -1.59 16.89
CA GLY A 196 9.42 -0.22 16.39
C GLY A 196 9.32 -0.12 14.87
N VAL A 197 8.66 -1.07 14.23
CA VAL A 197 8.53 -1.18 12.77
C VAL A 197 7.28 -0.50 12.25
N LEU A 198 7.29 -0.14 10.96
CA LEU A 198 6.15 0.45 10.28
C LEU A 198 5.09 -0.63 10.00
N VAL A 199 3.83 -0.32 10.32
CA VAL A 199 2.65 -1.08 9.92
C VAL A 199 1.96 -0.34 8.79
N PHE A 200 1.97 -0.92 7.59
CA PHE A 200 1.27 -0.39 6.42
C PHE A 200 -0.12 -1.01 6.35
N ILE A 201 -1.17 -0.19 6.45
CA ILE A 201 -2.57 -0.62 6.38
C ILE A 201 -3.10 -0.34 4.99
N HIS A 202 -3.43 -1.41 4.26
CA HIS A 202 -3.99 -1.34 2.91
C HIS A 202 -5.37 -1.99 2.86
N PRO A 203 -6.37 -1.35 2.22
CA PRO A 203 -7.71 -1.91 2.11
C PRO A 203 -7.70 -3.20 1.27
N GLN A 204 -8.58 -4.14 1.61
CA GLN A 204 -8.71 -5.41 0.88
C GLN A 204 -9.71 -5.34 -0.28
N GLY A 205 -10.48 -4.26 -0.35
CA GLY A 205 -11.53 -4.08 -1.36
C GLY A 205 -12.84 -4.82 -1.05
N ASP A 206 -12.88 -5.59 0.03
CA ASP A 206 -14.08 -6.26 0.55
C ASP A 206 -14.52 -5.73 1.94
N GLY A 207 -13.77 -4.77 2.48
CA GLY A 207 -14.03 -4.13 3.77
C GLY A 207 -15.18 -3.13 3.80
N ALA A 208 -15.78 -2.83 2.66
CA ALA A 208 -17.00 -2.03 2.64
C ALA A 208 -18.13 -2.81 3.33
N PRO A 209 -18.88 -2.18 4.27
CA PRO A 209 -20.03 -2.82 4.88
C PRO A 209 -20.94 -3.46 3.83
N ALA A 210 -21.40 -4.68 4.06
CA ALA A 210 -22.21 -5.44 3.09
C ALA A 210 -23.43 -4.62 2.57
N GLN A 211 -23.97 -3.73 3.43
CA GLN A 211 -25.04 -2.81 3.08
C GLN A 211 -24.64 -1.79 1.98
N LEU A 212 -23.35 -1.47 1.87
CA LEU A 212 -22.84 -0.54 0.86
C LEU A 212 -22.37 -1.24 -0.42
N ALA A 213 -22.03 -2.53 -0.37
CA ALA A 213 -21.51 -3.27 -1.51
C ALA A 213 -22.46 -3.20 -2.74
N SER A 214 -23.77 -3.23 -2.53
CA SER A 214 -24.76 -3.09 -3.60
C SER A 214 -24.78 -1.68 -4.23
N ARG A 215 -24.38 -0.65 -3.48
CA ARG A 215 -24.35 0.75 -3.91
C ARG A 215 -23.07 1.09 -4.69
N PHE A 216 -22.04 0.24 -4.63
CA PHE A 216 -20.81 0.39 -5.40
C PHE A 216 -20.87 -0.21 -6.81
N LYS A 217 -22.02 -0.81 -7.17
CA LYS A 217 -22.25 -1.33 -8.51
C LYS A 217 -22.49 -0.19 -9.50
N GLY A 218 -22.24 -0.46 -10.77
CA GLY A 218 -22.45 0.49 -11.87
C GLY A 218 -21.15 1.11 -12.36
N ASN A 219 -21.24 2.29 -12.95
CA ASN A 219 -20.11 2.97 -13.56
C ASN A 219 -19.23 3.67 -12.52
N GLY A 220 -17.96 3.95 -12.88
CA GLY A 220 -17.07 4.80 -12.10
C GLY A 220 -16.15 4.04 -11.14
N TYR A 221 -16.13 2.69 -11.16
CA TYR A 221 -15.26 1.87 -10.32
C TYR A 221 -15.38 2.21 -8.82
N LEU A 222 -16.64 2.44 -8.36
CA LEU A 222 -16.95 2.97 -7.02
C LEU A 222 -16.46 2.04 -5.89
N SER A 223 -16.38 0.73 -6.12
CA SER A 223 -15.83 -0.21 -5.15
C SER A 223 -14.37 0.11 -4.79
N ASN A 224 -13.61 0.65 -5.74
CA ASN A 224 -12.22 1.06 -5.51
C ASN A 224 -12.15 2.54 -5.10
N VAL A 225 -12.61 3.48 -5.97
CA VAL A 225 -12.37 4.92 -5.76
C VAL A 225 -13.06 5.49 -4.51
N ILE A 226 -14.08 4.80 -3.99
CA ILE A 226 -14.75 5.13 -2.73
C ILE A 226 -14.52 4.04 -1.70
N GLY A 227 -14.71 2.77 -2.09
CA GLY A 227 -14.68 1.64 -1.15
C GLY A 227 -13.32 1.47 -0.46
N ASN A 228 -12.22 1.51 -1.21
CA ASN A 228 -10.89 1.36 -0.63
C ASN A 228 -10.51 2.51 0.32
N PRO A 229 -10.63 3.80 -0.07
CA PRO A 229 -10.41 4.89 0.88
C PRO A 229 -11.35 4.87 2.08
N LEU A 230 -12.60 4.41 1.92
CA LEU A 230 -13.55 4.27 3.03
C LEU A 230 -13.11 3.19 4.02
N GLU A 231 -12.65 2.03 3.55
CA GLU A 231 -12.11 0.97 4.41
C GLU A 231 -10.93 1.47 5.23
N THR A 232 -9.97 2.16 4.60
CA THR A 232 -8.84 2.77 5.30
C THR A 232 -9.31 3.78 6.35
N THR A 233 -10.29 4.62 6.01
CA THR A 233 -10.88 5.59 6.95
C THR A 233 -11.48 4.90 8.17
N ILE A 234 -12.25 3.84 7.98
CA ILE A 234 -12.89 3.07 9.05
C ILE A 234 -11.83 2.44 9.94
N ALA A 235 -10.85 1.74 9.36
CA ALA A 235 -9.78 1.08 10.10
C ALA A 235 -9.01 2.05 11.02
N LEU A 236 -8.53 3.17 10.45
CA LEU A 236 -7.81 4.18 11.22
C LEU A 236 -8.69 4.86 12.27
N SER A 237 -9.98 5.06 11.98
CA SER A 237 -10.95 5.62 12.96
C SER A 237 -11.11 4.71 14.17
N HIS A 238 -11.27 3.40 13.98
CA HIS A 238 -11.36 2.45 15.10
C HIS A 238 -10.07 2.42 15.92
N LEU A 239 -8.89 2.45 15.29
CA LEU A 239 -7.61 2.51 16.02
C LEU A 239 -7.50 3.75 16.89
N ILE A 240 -8.06 4.89 16.47
CA ILE A 240 -8.13 6.12 17.24
C ILE A 240 -9.19 5.98 18.35
N PHE A 241 -10.46 5.79 17.98
CA PHE A 241 -11.59 5.92 18.92
C PHE A 241 -11.69 4.79 19.94
N GLU A 242 -11.21 3.59 19.61
CA GLU A 242 -11.11 2.47 20.56
C GLU A 242 -9.80 2.48 21.38
N GLY A 243 -8.99 3.55 21.23
CA GLY A 243 -7.83 3.83 22.06
C GLY A 243 -6.61 2.92 21.82
N THR A 244 -6.51 2.28 20.67
CA THR A 244 -5.32 1.46 20.32
C THR A 244 -4.06 2.32 20.32
N LEU A 245 -4.13 3.54 19.77
CA LEU A 245 -2.99 4.48 19.75
C LEU A 245 -2.63 5.04 21.13
N ASP A 246 -3.54 4.95 22.09
CA ASP A 246 -3.27 5.29 23.50
C ASP A 246 -2.67 4.13 24.28
N ARG A 247 -3.05 2.88 23.94
CA ARG A 247 -2.46 1.67 24.53
C ARG A 247 -1.05 1.42 24.01
N TYR A 248 -0.83 1.75 22.75
CA TYR A 248 0.45 1.54 22.04
C TYR A 248 0.94 2.84 21.39
N PRO A 249 1.41 3.82 22.19
CA PRO A 249 1.75 5.16 21.69
C PRO A 249 3.01 5.20 20.80
N GLY A 250 3.81 4.15 20.82
CA GLY A 250 5.01 4.01 19.97
C GLY A 250 4.74 3.37 18.61
N LEU A 251 3.50 3.02 18.27
CA LEU A 251 3.16 2.45 16.98
C LEU A 251 3.44 3.45 15.84
N LYS A 252 4.01 2.92 14.77
CA LYS A 252 4.21 3.62 13.50
C LYS A 252 3.26 3.02 12.48
N ILE A 253 2.21 3.73 12.13
CA ILE A 253 1.16 3.23 11.22
C ILE A 253 1.08 4.15 10.01
N CYS A 254 1.13 3.56 8.80
CA CYS A 254 0.87 4.25 7.54
C CYS A 254 -0.45 3.77 6.96
N GLY A 255 -1.37 4.70 6.72
CA GLY A 255 -2.62 4.42 6.01
C GLY A 255 -2.45 4.65 4.52
N ALA A 256 -2.81 3.64 3.71
CA ALA A 256 -2.83 3.75 2.26
C ALA A 256 -3.84 4.78 1.76
N HIS A 257 -3.68 5.24 0.50
CA HIS A 257 -4.58 6.18 -0.17
C HIS A 257 -4.79 7.46 0.66
N ALA A 258 -3.67 8.02 1.16
CA ALA A 258 -3.67 9.23 1.99
C ALA A 258 -4.49 9.11 3.31
N GLY A 259 -4.63 7.89 3.84
CA GLY A 259 -5.49 7.64 5.00
C GLY A 259 -6.98 7.73 4.69
N GLY A 260 -7.34 7.63 3.40
CA GLY A 260 -8.71 7.71 2.93
C GLY A 260 -9.30 9.11 3.08
N PHE A 261 -10.46 9.20 3.71
CA PHE A 261 -11.14 10.48 3.96
C PHE A 261 -10.77 11.11 5.30
N LEU A 262 -9.98 10.42 6.13
CA LEU A 262 -9.76 10.78 7.53
C LEU A 262 -9.13 12.19 7.70
N PRO A 263 -8.03 12.55 7.00
CA PRO A 263 -7.44 13.88 7.14
C PRO A 263 -8.39 15.00 6.72
N SER A 264 -9.16 14.80 5.64
CA SER A 264 -10.09 15.80 5.13
C SER A 264 -11.31 16.05 6.03
N TYR A 265 -11.59 15.15 6.98
CA TYR A 265 -12.71 15.24 7.90
C TYR A 265 -12.26 15.43 9.36
N ALA A 266 -10.99 15.76 9.61
CA ALA A 266 -10.42 15.93 10.95
C ALA A 266 -11.31 16.77 11.88
N GLY A 267 -11.72 17.96 11.42
CA GLY A 267 -12.59 18.84 12.21
C GLY A 267 -13.99 18.25 12.51
N ARG A 268 -14.51 17.35 11.65
CA ARG A 268 -15.76 16.64 11.91
C ARG A 268 -15.59 15.56 12.97
N PHE A 269 -14.46 14.84 12.94
CA PHE A 269 -14.12 13.85 13.96
C PHE A 269 -14.03 14.49 15.35
N ASP A 270 -13.41 15.68 15.48
CA ASP A 270 -13.31 16.42 16.74
C ASP A 270 -14.67 16.84 17.29
N ARG A 271 -15.68 16.98 16.43
CA ARG A 271 -17.03 17.40 16.82
C ARG A 271 -17.97 16.26 17.18
N GLY A 272 -17.63 15.03 16.82
CA GLY A 272 -18.50 13.87 17.05
C GLY A 272 -18.85 13.66 18.53
N GLY A 273 -17.84 13.62 19.38
CA GLY A 273 -18.01 13.43 20.83
C GLY A 273 -18.79 14.54 21.50
N PRO A 274 -18.48 15.84 21.32
CA PRO A 274 -19.27 16.94 21.86
C PRO A 274 -20.74 16.96 21.40
N VAL A 275 -21.02 16.50 20.18
CA VAL A 275 -22.40 16.48 19.64
C VAL A 275 -23.19 15.27 20.13
N ARG A 276 -22.53 14.13 20.31
CA ARG A 276 -23.14 12.87 20.76
C ARG A 276 -22.34 12.24 21.89
N PRO A 277 -22.34 12.88 23.06
CA PRO A 277 -21.62 12.39 24.26
C PRO A 277 -22.15 11.02 24.72
N ASP A 278 -23.39 10.68 24.38
CA ASP A 278 -24.00 9.36 24.63
C ASP A 278 -23.32 8.22 23.83
N LEU A 279 -22.70 8.54 22.70
CA LEU A 279 -21.94 7.61 21.88
C LEU A 279 -20.43 7.67 22.14
N CYS A 280 -19.98 8.58 22.99
CA CYS A 280 -18.58 8.77 23.35
C CYS A 280 -18.42 8.72 24.88
N PRO A 281 -18.63 7.55 25.51
CA PRO A 281 -18.51 7.42 26.97
C PRO A 281 -17.09 7.81 27.43
N GLY A 282 -16.98 8.54 28.51
CA GLY A 282 -15.69 8.98 29.08
C GLY A 282 -15.33 10.44 28.81
N GLY A 283 -16.18 11.22 28.14
CA GLY A 283 -15.98 12.66 27.93
C GLY A 283 -16.19 13.13 26.49
N PRO A 284 -15.82 14.37 26.16
CA PRO A 284 -16.07 14.96 24.84
C PRO A 284 -15.33 14.24 23.69
N HIS A 285 -14.31 13.45 24.01
CA HIS A 285 -13.55 12.64 23.05
C HIS A 285 -13.65 11.14 23.35
N GLY A 286 -14.62 10.70 24.16
CA GLY A 286 -14.73 9.31 24.59
C GLY A 286 -13.65 8.96 25.63
N THR A 287 -13.10 7.76 25.52
CA THR A 287 -12.01 7.27 26.40
C THR A 287 -10.61 7.66 25.90
N ILE A 288 -10.50 8.32 24.77
CA ILE A 288 -9.21 8.72 24.17
C ILE A 288 -8.62 9.95 24.86
N LYS A 289 -7.30 10.04 24.91
CA LYS A 289 -6.56 11.06 25.67
C LYS A 289 -6.41 12.40 24.97
N LYS A 290 -6.61 12.45 23.66
CA LYS A 290 -6.40 13.61 22.79
C LYS A 290 -7.63 13.83 21.91
N SER A 291 -7.72 15.00 21.26
CA SER A 291 -8.70 15.16 20.19
C SER A 291 -8.37 14.24 19.02
N PRO A 292 -9.36 13.73 18.27
CA PRO A 292 -9.12 12.87 17.12
C PRO A 292 -8.11 13.43 16.13
N SER A 293 -8.16 14.74 15.84
CA SER A 293 -7.22 15.40 14.93
C SER A 293 -5.75 15.38 15.40
N GLU A 294 -5.51 15.31 16.71
CA GLU A 294 -4.13 15.20 17.23
C GLU A 294 -3.52 13.82 16.93
N TYR A 295 -4.34 12.75 16.88
CA TYR A 295 -3.85 11.41 16.49
C TYR A 295 -3.45 11.34 15.03
N LEU A 296 -4.07 12.14 14.14
CA LEU A 296 -3.70 12.17 12.73
C LEU A 296 -2.24 12.52 12.52
N LYS A 297 -1.65 13.33 13.40
CA LYS A 297 -0.23 13.73 13.38
C LYS A 297 0.71 12.65 13.92
N GLN A 298 0.19 11.53 14.41
CA GLN A 298 0.97 10.35 14.82
C GLN A 298 1.00 9.28 13.72
N LEU A 299 0.08 9.36 12.77
CA LEU A 299 -0.01 8.45 11.64
C LEU A 299 0.83 8.95 10.48
N TYR A 300 1.18 8.04 9.60
CA TYR A 300 1.83 8.30 8.33
C TYR A 300 0.86 8.02 7.18
N TYR A 301 1.13 8.60 6.02
CA TYR A 301 0.24 8.49 4.87
C TYR A 301 1.05 8.44 3.58
N ASP A 302 0.58 7.68 2.60
CA ASP A 302 1.06 7.85 1.25
C ASP A 302 0.47 9.10 0.58
N THR A 303 1.00 9.47 -0.59
CA THR A 303 0.54 10.66 -1.32
C THR A 303 -0.36 10.32 -2.50
N MET A 304 -1.15 9.24 -2.39
CA MET A 304 -2.02 8.79 -3.49
C MET A 304 -3.31 9.62 -3.63
N VAL A 305 -3.15 10.91 -3.82
CA VAL A 305 -4.21 11.89 -4.09
C VAL A 305 -4.11 12.49 -5.50
N PHE A 306 -3.09 12.13 -6.27
CA PHE A 306 -2.87 12.40 -7.69
C PHE A 306 -2.85 13.87 -8.12
N ARG A 307 -2.94 14.84 -7.20
CA ARG A 307 -2.90 16.28 -7.49
C ARG A 307 -2.09 17.03 -6.46
N PRO A 308 -1.33 18.07 -6.87
CA PRO A 308 -0.57 18.92 -5.95
C PRO A 308 -1.42 19.51 -4.82
N GLU A 309 -2.66 19.95 -5.11
CA GLU A 309 -3.55 20.49 -4.08
C GLU A 309 -3.94 19.48 -3.00
N GLY A 310 -4.07 18.19 -3.37
CA GLY A 310 -4.31 17.11 -2.41
C GLY A 310 -3.12 16.92 -1.48
N VAL A 311 -1.89 16.89 -2.03
CA VAL A 311 -0.66 16.78 -1.23
C VAL A 311 -0.49 18.01 -0.33
N ARG A 312 -0.75 19.22 -0.83
CA ARG A 312 -0.72 20.44 -0.05
C ARG A 312 -1.70 20.40 1.12
N HIS A 313 -2.94 19.94 0.87
CA HIS A 313 -3.95 19.76 1.93
C HIS A 313 -3.46 18.79 3.01
N LEU A 314 -2.97 17.60 2.63
CA LEU A 314 -2.42 16.64 3.58
C LEU A 314 -1.28 17.23 4.41
N ALA A 315 -0.31 17.89 3.76
CA ALA A 315 0.81 18.52 4.45
C ALA A 315 0.35 19.58 5.46
N THR A 316 -0.75 20.28 5.17
CA THR A 316 -1.35 21.27 6.08
C THR A 316 -2.00 20.58 7.29
N GLU A 317 -2.75 19.49 7.09
CA GLU A 317 -3.50 18.82 8.14
C GLU A 317 -2.61 17.98 9.07
N VAL A 318 -1.67 17.21 8.49
CA VAL A 318 -0.89 16.22 9.25
C VAL A 318 0.58 16.56 9.39
N GLY A 319 1.11 17.44 8.53
CA GLY A 319 2.54 17.76 8.43
C GLY A 319 3.26 16.98 7.33
N ALA A 320 4.19 17.64 6.63
CA ALA A 320 4.96 17.01 5.55
C ALA A 320 5.81 15.82 6.02
N SER A 321 6.27 15.83 7.27
CA SER A 321 7.04 14.73 7.87
C SER A 321 6.24 13.43 8.05
N GLN A 322 4.91 13.49 7.91
CA GLN A 322 4.02 12.31 7.99
C GLN A 322 3.70 11.73 6.62
N LEU A 323 4.18 12.36 5.54
CA LEU A 323 3.86 11.97 4.17
C LEU A 323 5.02 11.20 3.53
N MET A 324 4.66 10.24 2.68
CA MET A 324 5.59 9.44 1.89
C MET A 324 5.03 9.24 0.48
N VAL A 325 5.89 9.19 -0.54
CA VAL A 325 5.43 8.90 -1.89
C VAL A 325 4.86 7.48 -1.98
N GLY A 326 3.75 7.30 -2.72
CA GLY A 326 3.14 6.02 -3.04
C GLY A 326 2.63 5.99 -4.46
N THR A 327 2.78 4.85 -5.15
CA THR A 327 2.34 4.69 -6.55
C THR A 327 1.22 3.68 -6.73
N ASP A 328 1.07 2.73 -5.79
CA ASP A 328 0.20 1.55 -5.92
C ASP A 328 0.59 0.66 -7.12
N TYR A 329 1.89 0.69 -7.50
CA TYR A 329 2.39 -0.17 -8.56
C TYR A 329 2.11 -1.67 -8.24
N PRO A 330 1.68 -2.50 -9.20
CA PRO A 330 1.63 -2.28 -10.64
C PRO A 330 0.28 -1.80 -11.17
N TYR A 331 -0.61 -1.32 -10.33
CA TYR A 331 -1.87 -0.75 -10.80
C TYR A 331 -1.60 0.59 -11.51
N PRO A 332 -2.23 0.85 -12.66
CA PRO A 332 -1.86 1.98 -13.53
C PRO A 332 -2.52 3.30 -13.06
N TRP A 333 -2.40 3.63 -11.77
CA TRP A 333 -2.98 4.85 -11.21
C TRP A 333 -2.19 6.10 -11.58
N THR A 334 -0.87 6.01 -11.56
CA THR A 334 0.01 7.15 -11.78
C THR A 334 1.37 6.70 -12.32
N ALA A 335 1.95 7.54 -13.17
CA ALA A 335 3.35 7.49 -13.56
C ALA A 335 4.10 8.77 -13.11
N THR A 336 3.42 9.68 -12.42
CA THR A 336 3.88 11.03 -12.11
C THR A 336 3.85 11.35 -10.61
N ALA A 337 3.88 10.33 -9.75
CA ALA A 337 3.83 10.52 -8.29
C ALA A 337 4.94 11.48 -7.79
N ILE A 338 6.13 11.37 -8.34
CA ILE A 338 7.26 12.26 -8.03
C ILE A 338 6.96 13.70 -8.47
N ASP A 339 6.42 13.89 -9.69
CA ASP A 339 6.14 15.24 -10.24
C ASP A 339 5.06 15.94 -9.43
N VAL A 340 4.03 15.25 -9.01
CA VAL A 340 2.97 15.78 -8.13
C VAL A 340 3.57 16.39 -6.87
N ILE A 341 4.55 15.74 -6.25
CA ILE A 341 5.22 16.27 -5.04
C ILE A 341 6.10 17.48 -5.40
N LEU A 342 6.89 17.39 -6.48
CA LEU A 342 7.76 18.47 -6.92
C LEU A 342 6.97 19.74 -7.27
N GLU A 343 5.81 19.59 -7.88
CA GLU A 343 4.91 20.66 -8.32
C GLU A 343 4.00 21.21 -7.20
N THR A 344 3.96 20.56 -6.03
CA THR A 344 3.07 20.97 -4.94
C THR A 344 3.48 22.34 -4.39
N PRO A 345 2.59 23.36 -4.47
CA PRO A 345 2.90 24.70 -4.00
C PRO A 345 2.91 24.73 -2.47
N GLY A 346 3.78 25.57 -1.90
CA GLY A 346 3.88 25.81 -0.46
C GLY A 346 4.68 24.76 0.31
N LEU A 347 5.17 23.70 -0.33
CA LEU A 347 6.15 22.80 0.26
C LEU A 347 7.55 23.39 0.11
N SER A 348 8.30 23.45 1.21
CA SER A 348 9.73 23.76 1.17
C SER A 348 10.52 22.60 0.52
N ASP A 349 11.75 22.86 0.10
CA ASP A 349 12.63 21.80 -0.43
C ASP A 349 12.87 20.70 0.60
N ALA A 350 12.96 21.05 1.90
CA ALA A 350 13.07 20.08 2.98
C ALA A 350 11.82 19.19 3.09
N ASP A 351 10.62 19.76 2.94
CA ASP A 351 9.37 19.01 2.92
C ASP A 351 9.33 18.05 1.74
N LYS A 352 9.68 18.53 0.55
CA LYS A 352 9.73 17.68 -0.65
C LYS A 352 10.72 16.52 -0.50
N ILE A 353 11.92 16.79 0.02
CA ILE A 353 12.93 15.76 0.28
C ILE A 353 12.40 14.72 1.31
N ALA A 354 11.73 15.19 2.37
CA ALA A 354 11.14 14.31 3.36
C ALA A 354 10.09 13.39 2.71
N ILE A 355 9.14 13.94 1.97
CA ILE A 355 8.05 13.19 1.31
C ILE A 355 8.59 12.22 0.27
N LEU A 356 9.54 12.66 -0.56
CA LEU A 356 10.08 11.86 -1.67
C LEU A 356 10.82 10.61 -1.21
N GLY A 357 11.42 10.64 0.00
CA GLY A 357 12.12 9.46 0.48
C GLY A 357 12.66 9.55 1.89
N GLY A 358 12.91 10.75 2.43
CA GLY A 358 13.52 10.91 3.75
C GLY A 358 12.73 10.27 4.87
N THR A 359 11.41 10.48 4.91
CA THR A 359 10.51 9.89 5.90
C THR A 359 10.47 8.36 5.78
N ALA A 360 10.29 7.83 4.58
CA ALA A 360 10.27 6.39 4.35
C ALA A 360 11.62 5.75 4.67
N ALA A 361 12.73 6.37 4.27
CA ALA A 361 14.07 5.87 4.58
C ALA A 361 14.32 5.77 6.09
N ALA A 362 13.92 6.79 6.85
CA ALA A 362 14.05 6.78 8.32
C ALA A 362 13.20 5.68 8.97
N LEU A 363 11.95 5.50 8.51
CA LEU A 363 11.04 4.49 9.07
C LEU A 363 11.46 3.06 8.73
N LEU A 364 12.01 2.84 7.53
CA LEU A 364 12.38 1.53 7.02
C LEU A 364 13.87 1.18 7.29
N GLY A 365 14.62 2.08 7.93
CA GLY A 365 16.04 1.89 8.20
C GLY A 365 16.86 1.74 6.92
N ILE A 366 16.53 2.50 5.88
CA ILE A 366 17.29 2.58 4.63
C ILE A 366 18.41 3.60 4.81
N SER A 367 19.64 3.21 4.51
CA SER A 367 20.78 4.14 4.56
C SER A 367 20.57 5.31 3.60
N ALA A 368 20.94 6.52 4.02
CA ALA A 368 20.83 7.74 3.21
C ALA A 368 21.68 7.69 1.93
#